data_f07593d56042e866f975616041737178
#
_entry.id   f07593d56042e866f975616041737178
#
_cell.length_a   1.000
_cell.length_b   1.000
_cell.length_c   1.000
_cell.angle_alpha   90.00
_cell.angle_beta   90.00
_cell.angle_gamma   90.00
#
_symmetry.space_group_name_H-M   'P 1'
#
loop_
_entity.id
_entity.type
_entity.pdbx_description
1 polymer ?
#
loop_
_entity_poly.entity_id
_entity_poly.type
_entity_poly.pdbx_seq_one_letter_code
_entity_poly.pdbx_strand_id
1 'polypeptide(L)'
;MKKINMKGMRKLSITATAMVAAAVMALAGCGSSSSSSSSSSGSDSTSGAKTTKFVLGGLWPETGSLAYLAPPELAAEKLAVKDINDAGGVLGNKITTVDADTSDADHADQNTSAAQSVLSKNPSFIIGPASSSVVKNTYKSITSQNIPMLSMGATSAGFSGLSDYFFRTVAPDTVQGAVMGNLIAQDGVQKLAIAVFNDEYGTGLRDTIVKTASAAGVDIIYGEKDTFDPTETNFSSIATAIKASNPDATLVIAFDQTKPLLKALASAGVNTKKLYFVDGNTSDYSSELDAGLLEGSKGTIPGINPSDDFVKRLESTGVDLKNTTTYGAETYDGIILAALAAQKGGSADGKTIQANMAAVSGSTKGEKCDSYKACVALLKDGKEIQYKGQTSIGAFNDAHDPSSASIGVYKYDADNKPVFDHSQEGSVPKA
;
A
#
# COMPACT_ATOMS: atom_id res chain seq x y z
N MET A 1 44.23 -26.42 28.14
CA MET A 1 44.43 -27.89 28.25
C MET A 1 43.07 -28.54 28.26
N LYS A 2 42.61 -29.20 27.33
CA LYS A 2 42.77 -30.45 26.65
C LYS A 2 42.04 -30.43 25.28
N LYS A 3 42.80 -30.65 24.25
CA LYS A 3 42.30 -31.09 22.91
C LYS A 3 41.91 -32.54 23.02
N ILE A 4 40.82 -32.94 22.38
CA ILE A 4 40.70 -34.31 21.87
C ILE A 4 40.10 -34.21 20.47
N ASN A 5 40.77 -34.94 19.59
CA ASN A 5 40.71 -34.98 18.16
C ASN A 5 40.14 -36.37 17.73
N MET A 6 39.63 -36.40 16.52
CA MET A 6 39.70 -37.52 15.53
C MET A 6 38.45 -38.36 15.26
N LYS A 7 37.97 -38.21 14.05
CA LYS A 7 37.99 -39.17 12.90
C LYS A 7 36.99 -40.35 12.91
N GLY A 8 36.28 -40.45 11.83
CA GLY A 8 35.60 -41.69 11.42
C GLY A 8 34.78 -41.55 10.13
N MET A 9 35.49 -41.59 8.98
CA MET A 9 34.88 -41.85 7.66
C MET A 9 34.23 -43.24 7.60
N ARG A 10 33.08 -43.37 6.94
CA ARG A 10 32.84 -44.56 6.08
C ARG A 10 31.83 -44.22 4.98
N LYS A 11 32.35 -44.25 3.76
CA LYS A 11 31.58 -44.36 2.51
C LYS A 11 31.06 -45.80 2.40
N LEU A 12 29.83 -45.94 1.91
CA LEU A 12 29.43 -47.21 1.26
C LEU A 12 28.63 -46.86 0.01
N SER A 13 29.26 -47.16 -1.11
CA SER A 13 28.62 -47.27 -2.42
C SER A 13 28.12 -48.70 -2.59
N ILE A 14 26.93 -48.90 -3.14
CA ILE A 14 26.58 -50.15 -3.81
C ILE A 14 25.77 -49.81 -5.06
N THR A 15 26.28 -50.40 -6.15
CA THR A 15 25.91 -50.29 -7.56
C THR A 15 24.78 -51.29 -7.93
N ALA A 16 23.98 -50.84 -8.89
CA ALA A 16 23.38 -51.53 -10.05
C ALA A 16 22.60 -52.86 -9.87
N THR A 17 21.46 -52.95 -10.49
CA THR A 17 21.26 -53.87 -11.63
C THR A 17 19.94 -53.58 -12.37
N ALA A 18 19.99 -53.49 -13.67
CA ALA A 18 18.89 -53.41 -14.62
C ALA A 18 18.26 -54.80 -14.84
N MET A 19 16.98 -54.85 -15.15
CA MET A 19 16.42 -55.89 -16.04
C MET A 19 15.19 -55.42 -16.83
N VAL A 20 15.29 -55.65 -18.12
CA VAL A 20 14.39 -55.45 -19.24
C VAL A 20 13.31 -56.55 -19.22
N ALA A 21 12.09 -56.24 -19.58
CA ALA A 21 11.20 -57.16 -20.27
C ALA A 21 10.19 -56.38 -21.14
N ALA A 22 10.35 -56.57 -22.42
CA ALA A 22 9.44 -56.17 -23.49
C ALA A 22 8.33 -57.22 -23.68
N ALA A 23 7.12 -56.74 -23.99
CA ALA A 23 6.13 -57.59 -24.69
C ALA A 23 5.35 -56.74 -25.69
N VAL A 24 5.55 -57.07 -26.93
CA VAL A 24 4.91 -56.60 -28.16
C VAL A 24 3.60 -57.38 -28.34
N MET A 25 2.53 -56.73 -28.74
CA MET A 25 1.54 -57.31 -29.67
C MET A 25 0.91 -56.25 -30.55
N ALA A 26 1.17 -56.40 -31.83
CA ALA A 26 0.57 -55.68 -32.94
C ALA A 26 -0.73 -56.36 -33.35
N LEU A 27 -1.68 -55.57 -33.84
CA LEU A 27 -2.62 -56.02 -34.87
C LEU A 27 -2.98 -54.88 -35.81
N ALA A 28 -2.88 -55.20 -37.05
CA ALA A 28 -2.92 -54.35 -38.23
C ALA A 28 -4.34 -54.02 -38.70
N GLY A 29 -4.47 -52.89 -39.38
CA GLY A 29 -5.63 -52.52 -40.19
C GLY A 29 -5.23 -51.49 -41.24
N CYS A 30 -5.07 -51.95 -42.48
CA CYS A 30 -4.67 -51.17 -43.66
C CYS A 30 -5.71 -50.18 -44.13
N GLY A 31 -5.25 -49.03 -44.66
CA GLY A 31 -6.05 -48.10 -45.47
C GLY A 31 -5.14 -47.05 -46.08
N SER A 32 -4.70 -47.27 -47.31
CA SER A 32 -3.78 -46.40 -48.09
C SER A 32 -4.48 -45.16 -48.61
N SER A 33 -3.78 -44.01 -48.57
CA SER A 33 -3.53 -43.19 -49.77
C SER A 33 -2.63 -41.96 -49.42
N SER A 34 -1.67 -41.84 -50.27
CA SER A 34 -0.58 -40.87 -50.41
C SER A 34 -1.00 -39.40 -50.45
N SER A 35 -0.22 -38.48 -49.83
CA SER A 35 0.65 -37.55 -50.55
C SER A 35 1.27 -36.46 -49.65
N SER A 36 2.57 -36.32 -49.89
CA SER A 36 3.41 -35.12 -49.81
C SER A 36 3.61 -34.37 -48.48
N SER A 37 4.83 -34.50 -48.02
CA SER A 37 5.64 -33.69 -47.13
C SER A 37 5.52 -32.16 -47.30
N SER A 38 5.37 -31.49 -46.19
CA SER A 38 6.08 -30.23 -45.91
C SER A 38 6.29 -30.10 -44.41
N SER A 39 7.53 -30.23 -44.00
CA SER A 39 8.01 -29.91 -42.66
C SER A 39 7.91 -28.40 -42.43
N SER A 40 6.98 -27.96 -41.59
CA SER A 40 7.07 -26.67 -40.95
C SER A 40 7.22 -26.89 -39.45
N SER A 41 8.39 -26.57 -38.95
CA SER A 41 8.69 -26.40 -37.54
C SER A 41 7.79 -25.28 -36.99
N GLY A 42 6.62 -25.66 -36.52
CA GLY A 42 5.74 -24.78 -35.75
C GLY A 42 6.26 -24.71 -34.34
N SER A 43 6.82 -23.57 -33.96
CA SER A 43 6.95 -23.18 -32.58
C SER A 43 5.56 -23.20 -31.95
N ASP A 44 5.29 -24.14 -31.08
CA ASP A 44 4.11 -24.13 -30.21
C ASP A 44 4.21 -22.92 -29.23
N SER A 45 3.80 -21.77 -29.72
CA SER A 45 3.34 -20.71 -28.83
C SER A 45 1.95 -21.14 -28.36
N THR A 46 1.89 -21.76 -27.19
CA THR A 46 0.66 -21.88 -26.41
C THR A 46 0.20 -20.45 -26.09
N SER A 47 -0.61 -19.88 -26.99
CA SER A 47 -1.41 -18.70 -26.66
C SER A 47 -2.43 -19.13 -25.61
N GLY A 48 -2.10 -18.96 -24.32
CA GLY A 48 -3.04 -19.15 -23.24
C GLY A 48 -4.32 -18.38 -23.56
N ALA A 49 -5.49 -19.00 -23.36
CA ALA A 49 -6.77 -18.37 -23.60
C ALA A 49 -6.84 -17.05 -22.80
N LYS A 50 -7.09 -15.93 -23.51
CA LYS A 50 -7.19 -14.61 -22.87
C LYS A 50 -8.34 -14.61 -21.87
N THR A 51 -8.06 -14.24 -20.62
CA THR A 51 -9.05 -14.06 -19.58
C THR A 51 -9.67 -12.67 -19.73
N THR A 52 -10.99 -12.60 -19.92
CA THR A 52 -11.69 -11.31 -20.06
C THR A 52 -12.50 -10.93 -18.83
N LYS A 53 -12.69 -11.84 -17.88
CA LYS A 53 -13.41 -11.58 -16.63
C LYS A 53 -12.44 -11.00 -15.60
N PHE A 54 -12.69 -9.74 -15.22
CA PHE A 54 -11.91 -9.06 -14.19
C PHE A 54 -12.60 -9.23 -12.82
N VAL A 55 -11.90 -9.85 -11.87
CA VAL A 55 -12.32 -9.97 -10.48
C VAL A 55 -11.39 -9.10 -9.64
N LEU A 56 -11.94 -8.08 -8.99
CA LEU A 56 -11.21 -7.23 -8.04
C LEU A 56 -11.27 -7.86 -6.65
N GLY A 57 -10.12 -8.11 -6.03
CA GLY A 57 -10.04 -8.48 -4.63
C GLY A 57 -9.81 -7.22 -3.79
N GLY A 58 -10.57 -7.04 -2.71
CA GLY A 58 -10.40 -5.97 -1.73
C GLY A 58 -9.90 -6.53 -0.40
N LEU A 59 -8.86 -5.92 0.17
CA LEU A 59 -8.33 -6.24 1.49
C LEU A 59 -8.39 -4.98 2.36
N TRP A 60 -9.44 -4.88 3.18
CA TRP A 60 -9.81 -3.65 3.89
C TRP A 60 -9.58 -3.75 5.39
N PRO A 61 -9.17 -2.67 6.09
CA PRO A 61 -9.05 -2.63 7.53
C PRO A 61 -10.40 -2.28 8.17
N GLU A 62 -11.44 -3.13 8.01
CA GLU A 62 -12.78 -2.81 8.52
C GLU A 62 -12.87 -2.89 10.06
N THR A 63 -11.96 -3.62 10.68
CA THR A 63 -11.81 -3.72 12.14
C THR A 63 -10.39 -3.38 12.58
N GLY A 64 -10.14 -3.24 13.89
CA GLY A 64 -8.84 -2.94 14.47
C GLY A 64 -8.49 -1.45 14.48
N SER A 65 -7.23 -1.16 14.73
CA SER A 65 -6.71 0.19 14.99
C SER A 65 -6.72 1.15 13.79
N LEU A 66 -6.91 0.62 12.58
CA LEU A 66 -7.04 1.37 11.32
C LEU A 66 -8.45 1.39 10.74
N ALA A 67 -9.47 0.94 11.49
CA ALA A 67 -10.83 0.84 11.00
C ALA A 67 -11.42 2.17 10.46
N TYR A 68 -10.88 3.31 10.87
CA TYR A 68 -11.29 4.62 10.37
C TYR A 68 -10.92 4.86 8.89
N LEU A 69 -9.97 4.11 8.30
CA LEU A 69 -9.58 4.20 6.89
C LEU A 69 -10.54 3.44 5.97
N ALA A 70 -11.18 2.37 6.45
CA ALA A 70 -12.03 1.54 5.60
C ALA A 70 -13.18 2.29 4.92
N PRO A 71 -13.91 3.23 5.56
CA PRO A 71 -15.03 3.92 4.91
C PRO A 71 -14.65 4.67 3.62
N PRO A 72 -13.65 5.56 3.56
CA PRO A 72 -13.27 6.23 2.31
C PRO A 72 -12.68 5.27 1.27
N GLU A 73 -12.00 4.21 1.68
CA GLU A 73 -11.46 3.18 0.78
C GLU A 73 -12.59 2.38 0.12
N LEU A 74 -13.58 1.91 0.88
CA LEU A 74 -14.77 1.21 0.37
C LEU A 74 -15.64 2.12 -0.51
N ALA A 75 -15.76 3.41 -0.17
CA ALA A 75 -16.45 4.37 -1.03
C ALA A 75 -15.75 4.52 -2.38
N ALA A 76 -14.41 4.60 -2.36
CA ALA A 76 -13.58 4.71 -3.55
C ALA A 76 -13.64 3.45 -4.42
N GLU A 77 -13.65 2.27 -3.82
CA GLU A 77 -13.88 1.02 -4.56
C GLU A 77 -15.22 1.03 -5.28
N LYS A 78 -16.32 1.29 -4.55
CA LYS A 78 -17.67 1.36 -5.15
C LYS A 78 -17.74 2.37 -6.29
N LEU A 79 -17.12 3.53 -6.12
CA LEU A 79 -17.07 4.58 -7.13
C LEU A 79 -16.28 4.14 -8.36
N ALA A 80 -15.07 3.58 -8.19
CA ALA A 80 -14.24 3.09 -9.29
C ALA A 80 -14.93 1.96 -10.07
N VAL A 81 -15.50 0.98 -9.36
CA VAL A 81 -16.27 -0.13 -9.95
C VAL A 81 -17.45 0.39 -10.76
N LYS A 82 -18.17 1.37 -10.23
CA LYS A 82 -19.28 2.02 -10.92
C LYS A 82 -18.79 2.69 -12.21
N ASP A 83 -17.77 3.53 -12.15
CA ASP A 83 -17.26 4.28 -13.29
C ASP A 83 -16.73 3.35 -14.41
N ILE A 84 -16.03 2.29 -14.04
CA ILE A 84 -15.53 1.28 -14.98
C ILE A 84 -16.71 0.56 -15.65
N ASN A 85 -17.70 0.12 -14.87
CA ASN A 85 -18.85 -0.62 -15.38
C ASN A 85 -19.77 0.24 -16.26
N ASP A 86 -19.94 1.52 -15.91
CA ASP A 86 -20.71 2.49 -16.72
C ASP A 86 -20.00 2.83 -18.04
N ALA A 87 -18.67 2.73 -18.08
CA ALA A 87 -17.88 2.90 -19.30
C ALA A 87 -17.81 1.63 -20.18
N GLY A 88 -18.50 0.55 -19.78
CA GLY A 88 -18.57 -0.71 -20.54
C GLY A 88 -17.72 -1.84 -19.95
N GLY A 89 -17.21 -1.67 -18.74
CA GLY A 89 -16.42 -2.68 -18.03
C GLY A 89 -14.99 -2.86 -18.57
N VAL A 90 -14.32 -3.88 -18.10
CA VAL A 90 -12.99 -4.30 -18.57
C VAL A 90 -13.16 -5.34 -19.67
N LEU A 91 -12.58 -5.10 -20.84
CA LEU A 91 -12.68 -5.99 -22.02
C LEU A 91 -14.14 -6.35 -22.37
N GLY A 92 -15.08 -5.40 -22.15
CA GLY A 92 -16.50 -5.57 -22.41
C GLY A 92 -17.28 -6.31 -21.33
N ASN A 93 -16.66 -6.66 -20.20
CA ASN A 93 -17.30 -7.35 -19.09
C ASN A 93 -17.33 -6.46 -17.85
N LYS A 94 -18.45 -6.48 -17.12
CA LYS A 94 -18.51 -5.83 -15.80
C LYS A 94 -17.52 -6.49 -14.85
N ILE A 95 -16.83 -5.66 -14.05
CA ILE A 95 -16.00 -6.16 -12.97
C ILE A 95 -16.85 -6.57 -11.76
N THR A 96 -16.37 -7.55 -11.04
CA THR A 96 -16.96 -8.04 -9.79
C THR A 96 -15.95 -7.91 -8.66
N THR A 97 -16.41 -7.68 -7.43
CA THR A 97 -15.57 -7.54 -6.24
C THR A 97 -15.67 -8.76 -5.33
N VAL A 98 -14.60 -8.98 -4.58
CA VAL A 98 -14.53 -9.96 -3.48
C VAL A 98 -13.70 -9.36 -2.37
N ASP A 99 -14.34 -9.03 -1.27
CA ASP A 99 -13.75 -8.27 -0.19
C ASP A 99 -13.55 -9.11 1.07
N ALA A 100 -12.56 -8.72 1.88
CA ALA A 100 -12.33 -9.31 3.19
C ALA A 100 -11.74 -8.28 4.16
N ASP A 101 -12.17 -8.35 5.41
CA ASP A 101 -11.62 -7.59 6.52
C ASP A 101 -10.29 -8.18 6.96
N THR A 102 -9.23 -7.38 6.84
CA THR A 102 -7.88 -7.78 7.26
C THR A 102 -7.63 -7.52 8.74
N SER A 103 -8.45 -6.69 9.40
CA SER A 103 -8.12 -6.10 10.68
C SER A 103 -6.76 -5.36 10.63
N ASP A 104 -6.00 -5.39 11.71
CA ASP A 104 -4.72 -4.70 11.86
C ASP A 104 -3.54 -5.67 12.07
N ALA A 105 -2.37 -5.11 12.41
CA ALA A 105 -1.12 -5.85 12.60
C ALA A 105 -1.18 -6.88 13.74
N ASP A 106 -1.97 -6.62 14.77
CA ASP A 106 -2.06 -7.46 15.96
C ASP A 106 -2.91 -8.72 15.73
N HIS A 107 -3.60 -8.77 14.58
CA HIS A 107 -4.47 -9.88 14.15
C HIS A 107 -3.89 -10.64 12.94
N ALA A 108 -2.62 -11.07 13.00
CA ALA A 108 -1.90 -11.69 11.88
C ALA A 108 -2.60 -12.93 11.29
N ASP A 109 -3.31 -13.72 12.11
CA ASP A 109 -4.10 -14.85 11.62
C ASP A 109 -5.31 -14.40 10.78
N GLN A 110 -5.95 -13.29 11.16
CA GLN A 110 -7.04 -12.69 10.38
C GLN A 110 -6.51 -12.11 9.06
N ASN A 111 -5.36 -11.42 9.08
CA ASN A 111 -4.71 -10.92 7.85
C ASN A 111 -4.54 -12.04 6.82
N THR A 112 -3.95 -13.17 7.27
CA THR A 112 -3.67 -14.32 6.41
C THR A 112 -4.95 -14.98 5.92
N SER A 113 -5.95 -15.15 6.80
CA SER A 113 -7.24 -15.75 6.46
C SER A 113 -8.01 -14.89 5.45
N ALA A 114 -8.00 -13.56 5.61
CA ALA A 114 -8.61 -12.62 4.67
C ALA A 114 -7.98 -12.74 3.29
N ALA A 115 -6.63 -12.69 3.20
CA ALA A 115 -5.93 -12.86 1.94
C ALA A 115 -6.26 -14.20 1.26
N GLN A 116 -6.29 -15.31 2.01
CA GLN A 116 -6.64 -16.62 1.47
C GLN A 116 -8.09 -16.70 0.99
N SER A 117 -9.02 -16.06 1.72
CA SER A 117 -10.42 -15.97 1.32
C SER A 117 -10.57 -15.31 -0.05
N VAL A 118 -9.93 -14.15 -0.24
CA VAL A 118 -9.93 -13.42 -1.50
C VAL A 118 -9.25 -14.24 -2.61
N LEU A 119 -8.07 -14.81 -2.35
CA LEU A 119 -7.33 -15.64 -3.30
C LEU A 119 -8.13 -16.85 -3.79
N SER A 120 -8.96 -17.45 -2.94
CA SER A 120 -9.83 -18.59 -3.30
C SER A 120 -10.85 -18.28 -4.40
N LYS A 121 -11.09 -17.00 -4.69
CA LYS A 121 -12.00 -16.52 -5.74
C LYS A 121 -11.29 -16.17 -7.05
N ASN A 122 -9.97 -16.45 -7.14
CA ASN A 122 -9.13 -16.22 -8.30
C ASN A 122 -9.19 -14.75 -8.77
N PRO A 123 -8.84 -13.77 -7.94
CA PRO A 123 -8.86 -12.37 -8.33
C PRO A 123 -7.85 -12.08 -9.45
N SER A 124 -8.19 -11.15 -10.33
CA SER A 124 -7.31 -10.62 -11.35
C SER A 124 -6.27 -9.65 -10.78
N PHE A 125 -6.68 -8.94 -9.73
CA PHE A 125 -5.93 -7.89 -9.06
C PHE A 125 -6.43 -7.75 -7.62
N ILE A 126 -5.55 -7.35 -6.70
CA ILE A 126 -5.93 -7.07 -5.31
C ILE A 126 -5.60 -5.61 -4.98
N ILE A 127 -6.60 -4.89 -4.46
CA ILE A 127 -6.43 -3.56 -3.85
C ILE A 127 -6.34 -3.72 -2.34
N GLY A 128 -5.35 -3.05 -1.73
CA GLY A 128 -5.02 -3.22 -0.32
C GLY A 128 -3.91 -4.27 -0.09
N PRO A 129 -3.58 -4.55 1.18
CA PRO A 129 -4.04 -3.88 2.40
C PRO A 129 -3.48 -2.45 2.58
N ALA A 130 -4.11 -1.66 3.48
CA ALA A 130 -3.64 -0.32 3.85
C ALA A 130 -2.44 -0.35 4.81
N SER A 131 -2.44 -1.25 5.79
CA SER A 131 -1.38 -1.37 6.80
C SER A 131 -0.09 -1.98 6.24
N SER A 132 1.07 -1.37 6.55
CA SER A 132 2.38 -1.91 6.18
C SER A 132 2.63 -3.28 6.81
N SER A 133 2.29 -3.49 8.08
CA SER A 133 2.45 -4.80 8.73
C SER A 133 1.54 -5.87 8.11
N VAL A 134 0.32 -5.51 7.71
CA VAL A 134 -0.59 -6.45 7.03
C VAL A 134 -0.09 -6.77 5.61
N VAL A 135 0.46 -5.79 4.87
CA VAL A 135 1.15 -6.07 3.59
C VAL A 135 2.28 -7.07 3.82
N LYS A 136 3.14 -6.87 4.81
CA LYS A 136 4.25 -7.76 5.14
C LYS A 136 3.80 -9.19 5.41
N ASN A 137 2.65 -9.36 6.08
CA ASN A 137 2.07 -10.67 6.40
C ASN A 137 1.45 -11.37 5.18
N THR A 138 1.01 -10.64 4.15
CA THR A 138 0.16 -11.18 3.08
C THR A 138 0.78 -11.17 1.69
N TYR A 139 1.70 -10.23 1.38
CA TYR A 139 2.17 -10.01 0.00
C TYR A 139 2.75 -11.26 -0.67
N LYS A 140 3.50 -12.09 0.07
CA LYS A 140 4.12 -13.30 -0.51
C LYS A 140 3.09 -14.31 -0.99
N SER A 141 2.03 -14.53 -0.21
CA SER A 141 0.96 -15.45 -0.57
C SER A 141 0.17 -14.99 -1.80
N ILE A 142 0.10 -13.68 -2.03
CA ILE A 142 -0.58 -13.05 -3.16
C ILE A 142 0.33 -13.08 -4.39
N THR A 143 1.51 -12.45 -4.29
CA THR A 143 2.39 -12.22 -5.44
C THR A 143 3.02 -13.49 -6.00
N SER A 144 3.22 -14.53 -5.18
CA SER A 144 3.69 -15.85 -5.64
C SER A 144 2.72 -16.57 -6.59
N GLN A 145 1.45 -16.14 -6.61
CA GLN A 145 0.43 -16.64 -7.55
C GLN A 145 0.35 -15.81 -8.83
N ASN A 146 1.30 -14.89 -9.06
CA ASN A 146 1.31 -13.91 -10.14
C ASN A 146 0.06 -13.01 -10.15
N ILE A 147 -0.50 -12.72 -8.99
CA ILE A 147 -1.59 -11.78 -8.81
C ILE A 147 -0.96 -10.45 -8.38
N PRO A 148 -1.09 -9.37 -9.16
CA PRO A 148 -0.60 -8.07 -8.75
C PRO A 148 -1.51 -7.50 -7.67
N MET A 149 -0.86 -6.83 -6.72
CA MET A 149 -1.53 -6.12 -5.64
C MET A 149 -1.04 -4.67 -5.57
N LEU A 150 -1.91 -3.79 -5.12
CA LEU A 150 -1.58 -2.39 -4.93
C LEU A 150 -2.06 -1.93 -3.55
N SER A 151 -1.15 -1.36 -2.77
CA SER A 151 -1.51 -0.70 -1.53
C SER A 151 -1.73 0.79 -1.74
N MET A 152 -2.83 1.28 -1.17
CA MET A 152 -3.17 2.69 -1.13
C MET A 152 -2.61 3.41 0.11
N GLY A 153 -2.24 2.66 1.17
CA GLY A 153 -1.87 3.20 2.48
C GLY A 153 -0.59 2.64 3.10
N ALA A 154 0.00 1.55 2.56
CA ALA A 154 1.23 0.96 3.12
C ALA A 154 2.46 1.76 2.67
N THR A 155 2.88 2.69 3.51
CA THR A 155 3.94 3.67 3.22
C THR A 155 5.35 3.20 3.54
N SER A 156 5.54 2.06 4.24
CA SER A 156 6.88 1.61 4.68
C SER A 156 7.95 1.81 3.62
N ALA A 157 9.06 2.44 4.03
CA ALA A 157 10.22 2.67 3.17
C ALA A 157 10.85 1.38 2.62
N GLY A 158 10.68 0.26 3.35
CA GLY A 158 11.17 -1.06 2.96
C GLY A 158 10.41 -1.73 1.83
N PHE A 159 9.35 -1.11 1.32
CA PHE A 159 8.51 -1.73 0.28
C PHE A 159 8.83 -1.28 -1.14
N SER A 160 9.73 -0.33 -1.32
CA SER A 160 10.24 0.02 -2.66
C SER A 160 10.92 -1.20 -3.28
N GLY A 161 10.36 -1.72 -4.39
CA GLY A 161 10.84 -2.94 -5.04
C GLY A 161 10.54 -4.24 -4.27
N LEU A 162 9.55 -4.27 -3.40
CA LEU A 162 9.19 -5.43 -2.57
C LEU A 162 8.92 -6.70 -3.39
N SER A 163 8.28 -6.54 -4.55
CA SER A 163 7.98 -7.60 -5.52
C SER A 163 7.63 -6.97 -6.87
N ASP A 164 7.91 -7.69 -7.97
CA ASP A 164 7.45 -7.28 -9.31
C ASP A 164 5.92 -7.18 -9.43
N TYR A 165 5.19 -7.78 -8.49
CA TYR A 165 3.73 -7.79 -8.42
C TYR A 165 3.17 -6.88 -7.33
N PHE A 166 4.01 -6.08 -6.64
CA PHE A 166 3.58 -5.11 -5.64
C PHE A 166 3.69 -3.69 -6.19
N PHE A 167 2.61 -2.92 -6.08
CA PHE A 167 2.50 -1.51 -6.46
C PHE A 167 1.96 -0.69 -5.30
N ARG A 168 2.11 0.63 -5.35
CA ARG A 168 1.42 1.54 -4.45
C ARG A 168 1.15 2.90 -5.08
N THR A 169 0.00 3.47 -4.78
CA THR A 169 -0.38 4.84 -5.16
C THR A 169 -0.06 5.87 -4.09
N VAL A 170 0.32 5.43 -2.91
CA VAL A 170 0.75 6.29 -1.80
C VAL A 170 2.25 6.55 -1.85
N ALA A 171 2.67 7.74 -1.38
CA ALA A 171 4.09 8.07 -1.22
C ALA A 171 4.76 7.20 -0.16
N PRO A 172 6.02 6.76 -0.37
CA PRO A 172 6.77 6.07 0.66
C PRO A 172 7.18 7.00 1.82
N ASP A 173 7.39 6.40 2.99
CA ASP A 173 7.86 7.07 4.21
C ASP A 173 9.18 7.82 4.04
N THR A 174 9.98 7.47 3.03
CA THR A 174 11.17 8.25 2.67
C THR A 174 10.84 9.68 2.26
N VAL A 175 9.66 9.91 1.67
CA VAL A 175 9.17 11.25 1.30
C VAL A 175 8.49 11.92 2.48
N GLN A 176 7.52 11.24 3.11
CA GLN A 176 6.79 11.80 4.25
C GLN A 176 7.72 12.13 5.41
N GLY A 177 8.65 11.23 5.76
CA GLY A 177 9.60 11.44 6.83
C GLY A 177 10.55 12.60 6.57
N ALA A 178 10.97 12.80 5.30
CA ALA A 178 11.77 13.96 4.92
C ALA A 178 10.97 15.26 5.07
N VAL A 179 9.71 15.30 4.65
CA VAL A 179 8.83 16.46 4.82
C VAL A 179 8.61 16.77 6.29
N MET A 180 8.26 15.77 7.11
CA MET A 180 8.02 15.94 8.54
C MET A 180 9.29 16.41 9.27
N GLY A 181 10.44 15.78 9.02
CA GLY A 181 11.71 16.19 9.64
C GLY A 181 12.10 17.63 9.34
N ASN A 182 11.90 18.06 8.07
CA ASN A 182 12.14 19.45 7.66
C ASN A 182 11.11 20.40 8.28
N LEU A 183 9.83 20.02 8.36
CA LEU A 183 8.78 20.83 8.97
C LEU A 183 9.08 21.11 10.44
N ILE A 184 9.50 20.09 11.21
CA ILE A 184 9.90 20.21 12.61
C ILE A 184 11.06 21.20 12.76
N ALA A 185 12.10 21.07 11.91
CA ALA A 185 13.26 21.97 11.94
C ALA A 185 12.90 23.41 11.55
N GLN A 186 12.07 23.60 10.53
CA GLN A 186 11.58 24.92 10.08
C GLN A 186 10.75 25.63 11.14
N ASP A 187 10.04 24.89 11.97
CA ASP A 187 9.27 25.43 13.12
C ASP A 187 10.17 25.84 14.29
N GLY A 188 11.50 25.69 14.15
CA GLY A 188 12.48 26.10 15.17
C GLY A 188 12.61 25.15 16.34
N VAL A 189 12.11 23.93 16.24
CA VAL A 189 12.27 22.88 17.26
C VAL A 189 13.75 22.50 17.36
N GLN A 190 14.30 22.55 18.57
CA GLN A 190 15.67 22.15 18.85
C GLN A 190 15.73 20.78 19.56
N LYS A 191 14.73 20.50 20.41
CA LYS A 191 14.63 19.27 21.20
C LYS A 191 13.33 18.56 20.91
N LEU A 192 13.40 17.40 20.29
CA LEU A 192 12.24 16.59 19.92
C LEU A 192 12.15 15.33 20.78
N ALA A 193 10.97 15.07 21.34
CA ALA A 193 10.60 13.77 21.88
C ALA A 193 9.76 13.01 20.87
N ILE A 194 9.89 11.69 20.77
CA ILE A 194 9.15 10.84 19.87
C ILE A 194 8.44 9.74 20.65
N ALA A 195 7.13 9.63 20.53
CA ALA A 195 6.36 8.48 21.00
C ALA A 195 5.96 7.64 19.78
N VAL A 196 6.51 6.45 19.64
CA VAL A 196 6.31 5.58 18.47
C VAL A 196 5.98 4.17 18.89
N PHE A 197 4.99 3.55 18.26
CA PHE A 197 4.65 2.15 18.47
C PHE A 197 5.58 1.21 17.67
N ASN A 198 5.73 -0.02 18.15
CA ASN A 198 6.59 -1.03 17.54
C ASN A 198 5.86 -1.72 16.38
N ASP A 199 5.81 -1.07 15.23
CA ASP A 199 5.17 -1.53 14.00
C ASP A 199 6.10 -1.30 12.81
N GLU A 200 5.91 -2.04 11.72
CA GLU A 200 6.70 -1.92 10.48
C GLU A 200 6.66 -0.48 9.92
N TYR A 201 5.48 0.14 9.92
CA TYR A 201 5.28 1.53 9.50
C TYR A 201 5.93 2.48 10.51
N GLY A 202 5.57 2.36 11.80
CA GLY A 202 5.93 3.35 12.81
C GLY A 202 7.43 3.51 12.97
N THR A 203 8.16 2.40 13.09
CA THR A 203 9.62 2.42 13.27
C THR A 203 10.34 2.90 12.01
N GLY A 204 9.89 2.51 10.82
CA GLY A 204 10.48 2.93 9.55
C GLY A 204 10.32 4.43 9.29
N LEU A 205 9.12 4.96 9.53
CA LEU A 205 8.85 6.39 9.39
C LEU A 205 9.64 7.21 10.43
N ARG A 206 9.68 6.78 11.70
CA ARG A 206 10.52 7.40 12.73
C ARG A 206 11.97 7.53 12.27
N ASP A 207 12.56 6.46 11.76
CA ASP A 207 13.98 6.44 11.37
C ASP A 207 14.25 7.46 10.25
N THR A 208 13.33 7.62 9.31
CA THR A 208 13.42 8.62 8.24
C THR A 208 13.29 10.05 8.80
N ILE A 209 12.33 10.28 9.72
CA ILE A 209 12.16 11.59 10.37
C ILE A 209 13.37 11.95 11.19
N VAL A 210 13.86 11.03 12.03
CA VAL A 210 15.08 11.21 12.86
C VAL A 210 16.27 11.59 11.99
N LYS A 211 16.51 10.84 10.91
CA LYS A 211 17.60 11.13 9.97
C LYS A 211 17.52 12.55 9.42
N THR A 212 16.34 13.00 9.02
CA THR A 212 16.15 14.31 8.39
C THR A 212 16.22 15.44 9.43
N ALA A 213 15.51 15.29 10.56
CA ALA A 213 15.47 16.29 11.62
C ALA A 213 16.85 16.48 12.26
N SER A 214 17.58 15.40 12.54
CA SER A 214 18.94 15.48 13.10
C SER A 214 19.94 16.10 12.13
N ALA A 215 19.82 15.81 10.82
CA ALA A 215 20.64 16.48 9.80
C ALA A 215 20.37 17.99 9.72
N ALA A 216 19.16 18.43 10.10
CA ALA A 216 18.78 19.83 10.20
C ALA A 216 19.09 20.47 11.59
N GLY A 217 19.74 19.74 12.50
CA GLY A 217 20.18 20.25 13.81
C GLY A 217 19.20 20.06 14.96
N VAL A 218 18.15 19.25 14.79
CA VAL A 218 17.21 18.88 15.86
C VAL A 218 17.82 17.75 16.71
N ASP A 219 17.84 17.91 18.01
CA ASP A 219 18.29 16.92 18.98
C ASP A 219 17.12 16.00 19.38
N ILE A 220 17.25 14.70 19.17
CA ILE A 220 16.23 13.72 19.55
C ILE A 220 16.52 13.26 20.99
N ILE A 221 15.79 13.81 21.93
CA ILE A 221 16.07 13.65 23.36
C ILE A 221 15.29 12.51 24.03
N TYR A 222 14.30 11.93 23.35
CA TYR A 222 13.51 10.78 23.78
C TYR A 222 12.95 10.03 22.57
N GLY A 223 12.92 8.70 22.61
CA GLY A 223 12.26 7.85 21.61
C GLY A 223 13.02 7.68 20.30
N GLU A 224 14.32 8.02 20.24
CA GLU A 224 15.14 7.76 19.04
C GLU A 224 15.16 6.28 18.67
N LYS A 225 15.16 5.39 19.66
CA LYS A 225 15.18 3.92 19.50
C LYS A 225 14.07 3.21 20.27
N ASP A 226 13.53 3.87 21.31
CA ASP A 226 12.49 3.31 22.14
C ASP A 226 11.17 3.25 21.40
N THR A 227 10.40 2.20 21.67
CA THR A 227 9.04 2.00 21.13
C THR A 227 8.11 1.55 22.23
N PHE A 228 6.81 1.70 22.04
CA PHE A 228 5.81 1.07 22.88
C PHE A 228 5.11 -0.08 22.14
N ASP A 229 4.51 -0.99 22.88
CA ASP A 229 3.76 -2.12 22.34
C ASP A 229 2.48 -1.62 21.64
N PRO A 230 2.15 -2.05 20.41
CA PRO A 230 0.92 -1.66 19.73
C PRO A 230 -0.36 -1.94 20.53
N THR A 231 -0.34 -2.91 21.42
CA THR A 231 -1.47 -3.24 22.31
C THR A 231 -1.50 -2.44 23.62
N GLU A 232 -0.55 -1.51 23.83
CA GLU A 232 -0.47 -0.67 25.03
C GLU A 232 -1.69 0.22 25.19
N THR A 233 -2.23 0.26 26.41
CA THR A 233 -3.40 1.08 26.76
C THR A 233 -3.13 2.10 27.87
N ASN A 234 -1.99 1.97 28.59
CA ASN A 234 -1.61 2.86 29.69
C ASN A 234 -0.32 3.62 29.39
N PHE A 235 -0.44 4.82 28.93
CA PHE A 235 0.66 5.68 28.50
C PHE A 235 1.25 6.59 29.60
N SER A 236 0.87 6.42 30.87
CA SER A 236 1.30 7.30 31.96
C SER A 236 2.82 7.35 32.14
N SER A 237 3.51 6.22 32.00
CA SER A 237 4.97 6.12 32.10
C SER A 237 5.66 6.85 30.94
N ILE A 238 5.18 6.66 29.72
CA ILE A 238 5.69 7.29 28.50
C ILE A 238 5.51 8.81 28.59
N ALA A 239 4.30 9.26 28.95
CA ALA A 239 4.00 10.68 29.10
C ALA A 239 4.87 11.36 30.19
N THR A 240 5.09 10.68 31.32
CA THR A 240 5.98 11.16 32.38
C THR A 240 7.43 11.27 31.91
N ALA A 241 7.93 10.28 31.18
CA ALA A 241 9.29 10.28 30.63
C ALA A 241 9.49 11.39 29.60
N ILE A 242 8.52 11.58 28.69
CA ILE A 242 8.52 12.67 27.71
C ILE A 242 8.52 14.02 28.44
N LYS A 243 7.67 14.21 29.44
CA LYS A 243 7.65 15.46 30.24
C LYS A 243 8.98 15.71 30.92
N ALA A 244 9.59 14.68 31.51
CA ALA A 244 10.87 14.79 32.21
C ALA A 244 12.04 15.13 31.28
N SER A 245 11.98 14.72 30.00
CA SER A 245 13.00 15.05 29.00
C SER A 245 12.97 16.52 28.56
N ASN A 246 11.89 17.25 28.87
CA ASN A 246 11.72 18.68 28.58
C ASN A 246 11.89 19.04 27.11
N PRO A 247 11.09 18.47 26.19
CA PRO A 247 11.15 18.74 24.76
C PRO A 247 10.52 20.07 24.39
N ASP A 248 10.95 20.67 23.28
CA ASP A 248 10.28 21.81 22.65
C ASP A 248 8.98 21.36 21.95
N ALA A 249 8.99 20.13 21.43
CA ALA A 249 7.85 19.50 20.76
C ALA A 249 7.87 17.98 20.91
N THR A 250 6.72 17.34 20.67
CA THR A 250 6.62 15.86 20.66
C THR A 250 5.99 15.38 19.36
N LEU A 251 6.64 14.41 18.72
CA LEU A 251 6.12 13.67 17.58
C LEU A 251 5.43 12.40 18.08
N VAL A 252 4.20 12.16 17.61
CA VAL A 252 3.43 10.95 17.91
C VAL A 252 3.25 10.13 16.63
N ILE A 253 3.71 8.89 16.66
CA ILE A 253 3.56 7.92 15.55
C ILE A 253 2.83 6.70 16.10
N ALA A 254 1.55 6.61 15.83
CA ALA A 254 0.67 5.54 16.30
C ALA A 254 -0.62 5.53 15.47
N PHE A 255 -1.51 4.59 15.74
CA PHE A 255 -2.87 4.56 15.22
C PHE A 255 -3.86 4.97 16.33
N ASP A 256 -4.87 4.17 16.60
CA ASP A 256 -5.88 4.45 17.65
C ASP A 256 -5.29 4.64 19.05
N GLN A 257 -4.08 4.11 19.32
CA GLN A 257 -3.33 4.35 20.56
C GLN A 257 -3.07 5.84 20.80
N THR A 258 -3.13 6.66 19.76
CA THR A 258 -3.00 8.13 19.87
C THR A 258 -3.99 8.73 20.85
N LYS A 259 -5.24 8.28 20.90
CA LYS A 259 -6.29 8.83 21.76
C LYS A 259 -5.96 8.74 23.26
N PRO A 260 -5.66 7.54 23.83
CA PRO A 260 -5.26 7.44 25.23
C PRO A 260 -3.87 8.07 25.48
N LEU A 261 -2.96 8.05 24.51
CA LEU A 261 -1.65 8.70 24.63
C LEU A 261 -1.79 10.22 24.77
N LEU A 262 -2.63 10.88 23.96
CA LEU A 262 -2.87 12.33 24.06
C LEU A 262 -3.42 12.72 25.44
N LYS A 263 -4.36 11.95 25.99
CA LYS A 263 -4.90 12.16 27.34
C LYS A 263 -3.81 12.02 28.40
N ALA A 264 -2.92 11.05 28.25
CA ALA A 264 -1.79 10.87 29.18
C ALA A 264 -0.76 12.03 29.07
N LEU A 265 -0.42 12.47 27.86
CA LEU A 265 0.47 13.59 27.60
C LEU A 265 -0.09 14.89 28.22
N ALA A 266 -1.37 15.17 28.01
CA ALA A 266 -2.05 16.33 28.62
C ALA A 266 -2.02 16.25 30.16
N SER A 267 -2.35 15.08 30.72
CA SER A 267 -2.35 14.86 32.18
C SER A 267 -0.96 15.03 32.81
N ALA A 268 0.10 14.63 32.10
CA ALA A 268 1.48 14.82 32.53
C ALA A 268 1.98 16.27 32.35
N GLY A 269 1.20 17.15 31.71
CA GLY A 269 1.55 18.54 31.43
C GLY A 269 2.55 18.71 30.31
N VAL A 270 2.59 17.81 29.35
CA VAL A 270 3.31 17.99 28.08
C VAL A 270 2.58 19.06 27.27
N ASN A 271 3.32 19.87 26.51
CA ASN A 271 2.71 20.91 25.67
C ASN A 271 2.02 20.29 24.44
N THR A 272 0.72 20.07 24.55
CA THR A 272 -0.09 19.45 23.50
C THR A 272 -0.38 20.38 22.31
N LYS A 273 -0.04 21.66 22.37
CA LYS A 273 -0.10 22.60 21.24
C LYS A 273 1.18 22.59 20.39
N LYS A 274 2.14 21.74 20.73
CA LYS A 274 3.41 21.52 20.05
C LYS A 274 3.61 20.04 19.69
N LEU A 275 2.53 19.40 19.25
CA LEU A 275 2.59 18.02 18.77
C LEU A 275 2.71 17.99 17.25
N TYR A 276 3.36 16.93 16.78
CA TYR A 276 3.39 16.54 15.39
C TYR A 276 2.75 15.17 15.23
N PHE A 277 1.98 15.01 14.16
CA PHE A 277 1.25 13.80 13.81
C PHE A 277 1.65 13.34 12.40
N VAL A 278 1.45 12.09 12.12
CA VAL A 278 1.70 11.48 10.82
C VAL A 278 0.37 10.96 10.24
N ASP A 279 0.37 10.40 9.05
CA ASP A 279 -0.85 9.93 8.39
C ASP A 279 -1.67 8.94 9.23
N GLY A 280 -0.99 8.06 9.97
CA GLY A 280 -1.65 7.09 10.85
C GLY A 280 -2.46 7.70 12.00
N ASN A 281 -2.32 9.00 12.27
CA ASN A 281 -3.00 9.66 13.38
C ASN A 281 -3.32 11.15 13.16
N THR A 282 -3.22 11.65 11.93
CA THR A 282 -3.74 12.98 11.59
C THR A 282 -5.26 12.87 11.34
N SER A 283 -6.04 12.86 12.41
CA SER A 283 -7.48 12.59 12.43
C SER A 283 -8.25 13.66 13.18
N ASP A 284 -9.58 13.69 13.00
CA ASP A 284 -10.49 14.55 13.77
C ASP A 284 -10.64 14.02 15.20
N TYR A 285 -10.19 14.79 16.18
CA TYR A 285 -10.27 14.49 17.62
C TYR A 285 -11.31 15.33 18.36
N SER A 286 -12.18 16.02 17.63
CA SER A 286 -13.16 16.96 18.22
C SER A 286 -14.16 16.31 19.17
N SER A 287 -14.48 15.03 18.95
CA SER A 287 -15.41 14.27 19.81
C SER A 287 -14.75 13.63 21.04
N GLU A 288 -13.40 13.56 21.09
CA GLU A 288 -12.67 12.74 22.07
C GLU A 288 -11.80 13.55 23.02
N LEU A 289 -11.50 14.80 22.68
CA LEU A 289 -10.61 15.68 23.44
C LEU A 289 -11.26 17.03 23.72
N ASP A 290 -10.87 17.63 24.83
CA ASP A 290 -11.29 18.99 25.18
C ASP A 290 -10.85 19.98 24.10
N ALA A 291 -11.74 20.92 23.74
CA ALA A 291 -11.48 21.92 22.70
C ALA A 291 -10.19 22.72 23.00
N GLY A 292 -9.43 22.98 21.94
CA GLY A 292 -8.18 23.72 21.99
C GLY A 292 -6.98 22.93 22.52
N LEU A 293 -7.14 21.65 22.83
CA LEU A 293 -6.03 20.83 23.35
C LEU A 293 -4.90 20.69 22.32
N LEU A 294 -5.25 20.52 21.04
CA LEU A 294 -4.29 20.33 19.94
C LEU A 294 -4.06 21.59 19.09
N GLU A 295 -4.73 22.72 19.44
CA GLU A 295 -4.68 23.93 18.62
C GLU A 295 -3.25 24.36 18.26
N GLY A 296 -2.94 24.41 16.96
CA GLY A 296 -1.62 24.77 16.44
C GLY A 296 -0.67 23.60 16.23
N SER A 297 -0.99 22.39 16.73
CA SER A 297 -0.27 21.16 16.37
C SER A 297 -0.38 20.88 14.87
N LYS A 298 0.57 20.14 14.30
CA LYS A 298 0.63 19.86 12.87
C LYS A 298 0.62 18.37 12.58
N GLY A 299 0.17 18.00 11.40
CA GLY A 299 0.20 16.63 10.91
C GLY A 299 0.53 16.56 9.44
N THR A 300 0.98 15.39 8.98
CA THR A 300 1.21 15.14 7.55
C THR A 300 0.42 13.92 7.09
N ILE A 301 -0.12 13.99 5.87
CA ILE A 301 -0.76 12.85 5.20
C ILE A 301 -0.19 12.78 3.77
N PRO A 302 0.34 11.62 3.32
CA PRO A 302 0.70 11.42 1.93
C PRO A 302 -0.50 11.59 1.01
N GLY A 303 -0.30 12.27 -0.11
CA GLY A 303 -1.34 12.59 -1.06
C GLY A 303 -1.65 14.09 -1.10
N ILE A 304 -2.57 14.44 -1.98
CA ILE A 304 -3.13 15.79 -2.09
C ILE A 304 -4.47 15.85 -1.34
N ASN A 305 -4.86 17.05 -0.95
CA ASN A 305 -6.23 17.23 -0.45
C ASN A 305 -7.22 16.99 -1.61
N PRO A 306 -8.15 16.02 -1.49
CA PRO A 306 -9.08 15.70 -2.57
C PRO A 306 -9.94 16.91 -2.95
N SER A 307 -10.31 17.00 -4.23
CA SER A 307 -11.23 18.06 -4.68
C SER A 307 -12.63 17.86 -4.10
N ASP A 308 -13.35 18.97 -3.88
CA ASP A 308 -14.75 18.92 -3.43
C ASP A 308 -15.64 18.07 -4.32
N ASP A 309 -15.39 18.07 -5.63
CA ASP A 309 -16.14 17.23 -6.57
C ASP A 309 -15.87 15.74 -6.38
N PHE A 310 -14.63 15.37 -6.10
CA PHE A 310 -14.31 13.97 -5.79
C PHE A 310 -14.90 13.53 -4.45
N VAL A 311 -14.84 14.37 -3.44
CA VAL A 311 -15.47 14.10 -2.12
C VAL A 311 -16.97 13.88 -2.28
N LYS A 312 -17.68 14.75 -3.00
CA LYS A 312 -19.12 14.56 -3.31
C LYS A 312 -19.41 13.26 -4.05
N ARG A 313 -18.51 12.85 -4.94
CA ARG A 313 -18.65 11.57 -5.64
C ARG A 313 -18.47 10.39 -4.70
N LEU A 314 -17.53 10.44 -3.77
CA LEU A 314 -17.37 9.42 -2.73
C LEU A 314 -18.64 9.35 -1.85
N GLU A 315 -19.15 10.48 -1.38
CA GLU A 315 -20.40 10.56 -0.60
C GLU A 315 -21.60 9.98 -1.35
N SER A 316 -21.66 10.18 -2.68
CA SER A 316 -22.73 9.65 -3.53
C SER A 316 -22.80 8.12 -3.59
N THR A 317 -21.78 7.41 -3.11
CA THR A 317 -21.77 5.94 -3.00
C THR A 317 -22.63 5.43 -1.85
N GLY A 318 -23.08 6.32 -0.96
CA GLY A 318 -23.88 5.99 0.23
C GLY A 318 -23.08 5.41 1.39
N VAL A 319 -21.73 5.40 1.31
CA VAL A 319 -20.87 5.06 2.44
C VAL A 319 -20.69 6.31 3.31
N ASP A 320 -20.87 6.17 4.62
CA ASP A 320 -20.58 7.25 5.58
C ASP A 320 -19.06 7.35 5.77
N LEU A 321 -18.44 8.41 5.25
CA LEU A 321 -16.99 8.61 5.25
C LEU A 321 -16.36 8.85 6.63
N LYS A 322 -17.16 9.00 7.68
CA LYS A 322 -16.67 9.25 9.05
C LYS A 322 -15.73 10.47 9.16
N ASN A 323 -16.02 11.53 8.41
CA ASN A 323 -15.25 12.79 8.35
C ASN A 323 -13.79 12.61 7.88
N THR A 324 -13.48 11.54 7.14
CA THR A 324 -12.16 11.36 6.53
C THR A 324 -12.28 10.97 5.07
N THR A 325 -11.32 11.40 4.26
CA THR A 325 -11.15 11.00 2.85
C THR A 325 -9.79 10.34 2.61
N THR A 326 -9.06 10.08 3.70
CA THR A 326 -7.70 9.55 3.65
C THR A 326 -7.66 8.27 2.83
N TYR A 327 -6.74 8.21 1.87
CA TYR A 327 -6.52 7.11 0.93
C TYR A 327 -7.68 6.76 -0.01
N GLY A 328 -8.77 7.54 -0.01
CA GLY A 328 -9.86 7.35 -0.96
C GLY A 328 -9.43 7.62 -2.42
N ALA A 329 -8.63 8.65 -2.66
CA ALA A 329 -8.11 8.98 -3.99
C ALA A 329 -7.12 7.91 -4.48
N GLU A 330 -6.22 7.46 -3.60
CA GLU A 330 -5.21 6.43 -3.85
C GLU A 330 -5.88 5.09 -4.19
N THR A 331 -6.95 4.74 -3.49
CA THR A 331 -7.77 3.53 -3.76
C THR A 331 -8.44 3.62 -5.13
N TYR A 332 -9.12 4.73 -5.40
CA TYR A 332 -9.81 4.94 -6.67
C TYR A 332 -8.84 4.83 -7.85
N ASP A 333 -7.74 5.57 -7.81
CA ASP A 333 -6.75 5.57 -8.88
C ASP A 333 -6.07 4.21 -9.06
N GLY A 334 -5.79 3.50 -7.97
CA GLY A 334 -5.20 2.16 -8.02
C GLY A 334 -6.09 1.16 -8.78
N ILE A 335 -7.40 1.20 -8.54
CA ILE A 335 -8.37 0.34 -9.23
C ILE A 335 -8.50 0.73 -10.72
N ILE A 336 -8.56 2.03 -11.02
CA ILE A 336 -8.60 2.51 -12.41
C ILE A 336 -7.35 2.09 -13.17
N LEU A 337 -6.15 2.23 -12.60
CA LEU A 337 -4.89 1.82 -13.21
C LEU A 337 -4.86 0.32 -13.52
N ALA A 338 -5.32 -0.53 -12.60
CA ALA A 338 -5.38 -1.98 -12.81
C ALA A 338 -6.36 -2.35 -13.96
N ALA A 339 -7.52 -1.72 -13.99
CA ALA A 339 -8.49 -1.92 -15.06
C ALA A 339 -7.97 -1.44 -16.43
N LEU A 340 -7.26 -0.30 -16.47
CA LEU A 340 -6.61 0.20 -17.69
C LEU A 340 -5.46 -0.71 -18.14
N ALA A 341 -4.70 -1.27 -17.21
CA ALA A 341 -3.61 -2.22 -17.52
C ALA A 341 -4.16 -3.50 -18.17
N ALA A 342 -5.27 -4.05 -17.65
CA ALA A 342 -5.97 -5.18 -18.28
C ALA A 342 -6.50 -4.82 -19.66
N GLN A 343 -7.11 -3.63 -19.81
CA GLN A 343 -7.66 -3.13 -21.06
C GLN A 343 -6.57 -2.96 -22.13
N LYS A 344 -5.42 -2.36 -21.76
CA LYS A 344 -4.24 -2.19 -22.63
C LYS A 344 -3.66 -3.53 -23.06
N GLY A 345 -3.47 -4.46 -22.13
CA GLY A 345 -2.89 -5.78 -22.40
C GLY A 345 -3.85 -6.75 -23.11
N GLY A 346 -5.15 -6.45 -23.13
CA GLY A 346 -6.19 -7.27 -23.75
C GLY A 346 -6.46 -8.60 -23.02
N SER A 347 -6.13 -8.69 -21.73
CA SER A 347 -6.43 -9.81 -20.85
C SER A 347 -6.51 -9.36 -19.39
N ALA A 348 -7.37 -9.99 -18.61
CA ALA A 348 -7.55 -9.71 -17.18
C ALA A 348 -6.78 -10.69 -16.27
N ASP A 349 -5.79 -11.40 -16.79
CA ASP A 349 -4.88 -12.20 -15.98
C ASP A 349 -3.82 -11.32 -15.29
N GLY A 350 -3.33 -11.77 -14.13
CA GLY A 350 -2.43 -10.97 -13.30
C GLY A 350 -1.10 -10.61 -13.98
N LYS A 351 -0.53 -11.47 -14.82
CA LYS A 351 0.73 -11.19 -15.56
C LYS A 351 0.52 -10.06 -16.56
N THR A 352 -0.60 -10.08 -17.29
CA THR A 352 -0.95 -9.02 -18.25
C THR A 352 -1.17 -7.69 -17.52
N ILE A 353 -1.86 -7.68 -16.38
CA ILE A 353 -2.08 -6.47 -15.59
C ILE A 353 -0.73 -5.93 -15.11
N GLN A 354 0.08 -6.76 -14.45
CA GLN A 354 1.40 -6.36 -13.94
C GLN A 354 2.27 -5.72 -15.03
N ALA A 355 2.37 -6.36 -16.18
CA ALA A 355 3.23 -5.88 -17.28
C ALA A 355 2.79 -4.53 -17.88
N ASN A 356 1.55 -4.09 -17.66
CA ASN A 356 1.01 -2.85 -18.22
C ASN A 356 0.79 -1.73 -17.19
N MET A 357 0.89 -2.01 -15.88
CA MET A 357 0.65 -1.00 -14.82
C MET A 357 1.50 0.25 -14.99
N ALA A 358 2.82 0.09 -15.16
CA ALA A 358 3.72 1.24 -15.33
C ALA A 358 3.40 2.03 -16.60
N ALA A 359 3.10 1.34 -17.71
CA ALA A 359 2.81 2.01 -18.98
C ALA A 359 1.55 2.90 -18.88
N VAL A 360 0.43 2.37 -18.32
CA VAL A 360 -0.81 3.15 -18.19
C VAL A 360 -0.71 4.30 -17.19
N SER A 361 0.17 4.22 -16.22
CA SER A 361 0.48 5.33 -15.29
C SER A 361 1.28 6.46 -15.96
N GLY A 362 1.86 6.22 -17.14
CA GLY A 362 2.57 7.22 -17.94
C GLY A 362 4.08 7.05 -18.05
N SER A 363 4.64 5.88 -17.68
CA SER A 363 6.08 5.61 -17.85
C SER A 363 6.51 5.66 -19.32
N THR A 364 5.58 5.41 -20.26
CA THR A 364 5.78 5.47 -21.72
C THR A 364 5.46 6.84 -22.33
N LYS A 365 5.12 7.86 -21.53
CA LYS A 365 4.81 9.23 -21.96
C LYS A 365 3.65 9.32 -22.97
N GLY A 366 2.58 8.58 -22.75
CA GLY A 366 1.38 8.56 -23.57
C GLY A 366 0.53 9.84 -23.51
N GLU A 367 -0.60 9.86 -24.22
CA GLU A 367 -1.58 10.95 -24.16
C GLU A 367 -2.25 10.99 -22.78
N LYS A 368 -2.41 12.18 -22.22
CA LYS A 368 -3.03 12.37 -20.91
C LYS A 368 -4.53 12.10 -20.97
N CYS A 369 -5.04 11.37 -20.00
CA CYS A 369 -6.47 11.16 -19.78
C CYS A 369 -6.74 11.08 -18.26
N ASP A 370 -7.91 11.53 -17.84
CA ASP A 370 -8.30 11.77 -16.44
C ASP A 370 -9.44 10.88 -15.93
N SER A 371 -9.96 10.04 -16.79
CA SER A 371 -11.04 9.12 -16.46
C SER A 371 -10.86 7.79 -17.17
N TYR A 372 -11.38 6.70 -16.57
CA TYR A 372 -11.36 5.38 -17.21
C TYR A 372 -11.92 5.41 -18.62
N LYS A 373 -13.08 6.06 -18.82
CA LYS A 373 -13.75 6.16 -20.11
C LYS A 373 -12.88 6.87 -21.16
N ALA A 374 -12.27 7.99 -20.82
CA ALA A 374 -11.41 8.73 -21.74
C ALA A 374 -10.15 7.93 -22.10
N CYS A 375 -9.52 7.29 -21.10
CA CYS A 375 -8.33 6.49 -21.30
C CYS A 375 -8.61 5.27 -22.20
N VAL A 376 -9.75 4.56 -21.99
CA VAL A 376 -10.16 3.43 -22.84
C VAL A 376 -10.41 3.84 -24.28
N ALA A 377 -10.95 5.05 -24.52
CA ALA A 377 -11.12 5.56 -25.88
C ALA A 377 -9.76 5.70 -26.60
N LEU A 378 -8.75 6.29 -25.95
CA LEU A 378 -7.40 6.39 -26.48
C LEU A 378 -6.75 5.03 -26.73
N LEU A 379 -6.91 4.09 -25.80
CA LEU A 379 -6.39 2.71 -25.97
C LEU A 379 -7.04 2.00 -27.18
N LYS A 380 -8.33 2.19 -27.43
CA LYS A 380 -9.02 1.64 -28.60
C LYS A 380 -8.51 2.22 -29.92
N ASP A 381 -8.04 3.49 -29.89
CA ASP A 381 -7.40 4.13 -31.03
C ASP A 381 -5.92 3.74 -31.18
N GLY A 382 -5.44 2.77 -30.40
CA GLY A 382 -4.05 2.27 -30.43
C GLY A 382 -3.01 3.22 -29.85
N LYS A 383 -3.42 4.19 -29.02
CA LYS A 383 -2.53 5.19 -28.43
C LYS A 383 -1.98 4.71 -27.09
N GLU A 384 -0.74 5.11 -26.77
CA GLU A 384 -0.22 5.07 -25.42
C GLU A 384 -0.92 6.14 -24.57
N ILE A 385 -1.15 5.82 -23.29
CA ILE A 385 -1.85 6.71 -22.37
C ILE A 385 -0.97 7.09 -21.17
N GLN A 386 -1.32 8.22 -20.56
CA GLN A 386 -0.88 8.63 -19.24
C GLN A 386 -2.12 8.97 -18.41
N TYR A 387 -2.53 8.06 -17.54
CA TYR A 387 -3.62 8.32 -16.61
C TYR A 387 -3.21 9.42 -15.62
N LYS A 388 -4.06 10.41 -15.45
CA LYS A 388 -3.97 11.50 -14.49
C LYS A 388 -5.25 11.52 -13.68
N GLY A 389 -5.24 10.80 -12.57
CA GLY A 389 -6.39 10.62 -11.72
C GLY A 389 -6.49 11.64 -10.59
N GLN A 390 -7.02 11.18 -9.48
CA GLN A 390 -7.35 12.01 -8.33
C GLN A 390 -6.13 12.32 -7.43
N THR A 391 -5.13 11.44 -7.42
CA THR A 391 -3.94 11.55 -6.56
C THR A 391 -2.87 12.47 -7.10
N SER A 392 -2.89 12.79 -8.39
CA SER A 392 -1.81 13.55 -9.08
C SER A 392 -0.41 12.94 -8.96
N ILE A 393 -0.29 11.66 -8.66
CA ILE A 393 1.01 10.98 -8.55
C ILE A 393 1.75 10.93 -9.89
N GLY A 394 3.08 10.83 -9.82
CA GLY A 394 3.93 10.53 -10.97
C GLY A 394 3.72 9.09 -11.47
N ALA A 395 4.19 8.82 -12.70
CA ALA A 395 4.18 7.46 -13.22
C ALA A 395 4.94 6.51 -12.29
N PHE A 396 4.58 5.22 -12.28
CA PHE A 396 5.33 4.22 -11.54
C PHE A 396 6.78 4.15 -12.04
N ASN A 397 7.71 4.15 -11.09
CA ASN A 397 9.14 3.93 -11.32
C ASN A 397 9.47 2.42 -11.36
N ASP A 398 10.76 2.09 -11.51
CA ASP A 398 11.21 0.69 -11.57
C ASP A 398 10.97 -0.11 -10.28
N ALA A 399 10.77 0.58 -9.15
CA ALA A 399 10.41 -0.02 -7.86
C ALA A 399 8.89 -0.14 -7.65
N HIS A 400 8.09 0.21 -8.65
CA HIS A 400 6.63 0.25 -8.63
C HIS A 400 6.03 1.26 -7.63
N ASP A 401 6.84 2.23 -7.20
CA ASP A 401 6.39 3.40 -6.48
C ASP A 401 5.98 4.53 -7.44
N PRO A 402 5.13 5.49 -7.02
CA PRO A 402 4.96 6.72 -7.79
C PRO A 402 6.28 7.48 -7.86
N SER A 403 6.68 7.95 -9.05
CA SER A 403 7.96 8.68 -9.25
C SER A 403 8.00 10.05 -8.57
N SER A 404 6.85 10.63 -8.28
CA SER A 404 6.65 11.84 -7.49
C SER A 404 5.34 11.76 -6.74
N ALA A 405 5.29 12.39 -5.59
CA ALA A 405 4.10 12.47 -4.77
C ALA A 405 4.08 13.77 -3.96
N SER A 406 2.90 14.16 -3.51
CA SER A 406 2.70 15.27 -2.59
C SER A 406 2.46 14.75 -1.17
N ILE A 407 2.88 15.53 -0.19
CA ILE A 407 2.54 15.32 1.22
C ILE A 407 1.71 16.52 1.66
N GLY A 408 0.48 16.28 2.07
CA GLY A 408 -0.37 17.30 2.68
C GLY A 408 0.11 17.62 4.09
N VAL A 409 0.19 18.91 4.40
CA VAL A 409 0.46 19.42 5.75
C VAL A 409 -0.83 19.99 6.30
N TYR A 410 -1.16 19.61 7.53
CA TYR A 410 -2.38 19.98 8.25
C TYR A 410 -2.03 20.68 9.54
N LYS A 411 -2.89 21.62 9.96
CA LYS A 411 -2.80 22.30 11.24
C LYS A 411 -4.08 22.10 12.02
N TYR A 412 -3.97 21.74 13.30
CA TYR A 412 -5.13 21.56 14.16
C TYR A 412 -5.73 22.91 14.56
N ASP A 413 -7.04 23.01 14.41
CA ASP A 413 -7.83 24.17 14.86
C ASP A 413 -8.24 24.09 16.34
N ALA A 414 -9.03 25.06 16.79
CA ALA A 414 -9.53 25.12 18.17
C ALA A 414 -10.52 23.98 18.52
N ASP A 415 -11.10 23.33 17.52
CA ASP A 415 -11.97 22.16 17.71
C ASP A 415 -11.22 20.84 17.65
N ASN A 416 -9.87 20.85 17.61
CA ASN A 416 -9.02 19.69 17.44
C ASN A 416 -9.25 18.95 16.10
N LYS A 417 -9.60 19.67 15.04
CA LYS A 417 -9.72 19.14 13.67
C LYS A 417 -8.50 19.48 12.85
N PRO A 418 -7.97 18.52 12.07
CA PRO A 418 -6.88 18.81 11.15
C PRO A 418 -7.43 19.57 9.93
N VAL A 419 -6.99 20.81 9.76
CA VAL A 419 -7.32 21.67 8.62
C VAL A 419 -6.15 21.66 7.66
N PHE A 420 -6.42 21.40 6.39
CA PHE A 420 -5.39 21.43 5.35
C PHE A 420 -4.75 22.83 5.27
N ASP A 421 -3.43 22.88 5.32
CA ASP A 421 -2.66 24.12 5.25
C ASP A 421 -2.01 24.28 3.86
N HIS A 422 -1.16 23.33 3.46
CA HIS A 422 -0.52 23.30 2.15
C HIS A 422 -0.02 21.89 1.79
N SER A 423 0.42 21.72 0.54
CA SER A 423 1.12 20.50 0.10
C SER A 423 2.59 20.77 -0.16
N GLN A 424 3.43 19.78 0.12
CA GLN A 424 4.83 19.75 -0.30
C GLN A 424 5.04 18.60 -1.28
N GLU A 425 5.55 18.93 -2.47
CA GLU A 425 5.91 17.92 -3.46
C GLU A 425 7.28 17.31 -3.11
N GLY A 426 7.38 16.00 -3.26
CA GLY A 426 8.61 15.24 -3.11
C GLY A 426 8.83 14.30 -4.28
N SER A 427 10.09 14.17 -4.72
CA SER A 427 10.48 13.09 -5.62
C SER A 427 10.73 11.83 -4.81
N VAL A 428 10.19 10.72 -5.29
CA VAL A 428 10.47 9.41 -4.68
C VAL A 428 11.88 8.98 -5.10
N PRO A 429 12.77 8.66 -4.16
CA PRO A 429 14.11 8.17 -4.50
C PRO A 429 14.02 6.97 -5.44
N LYS A 430 14.93 6.90 -6.42
CA LYS A 430 15.09 5.68 -7.21
C LYS A 430 15.68 4.61 -6.28
N ALA A 431 15.08 3.43 -6.30
CA ALA A 431 15.55 2.28 -5.54
C ALA A 431 16.95 1.84 -6.01
#